data_14079673a3a63ba6f8a8ca7c28f1df91
#
_entry.id   14079673a3a63ba6f8a8ca7c28f1df91
#
_cell.length_a   1.000
_cell.length_b   1.000
_cell.length_c   1.000
_cell.angle_alpha   90.00
_cell.angle_beta   90.00
_cell.angle_gamma   90.00
#
_symmetry.space_group_name_H-M   'P 1'
#
loop_
_entity.id
_entity.type
_entity.pdbx_description
1 polymer ?
#
loop_
_entity_poly.entity_id
_entity_poly.type
_entity_poly.pdbx_seq_one_letter_code
_entity_poly.pdbx_strand_id
1 'polypeptide(L)'
;MRIAQVHGDDIRQQLHSLDLQRWEAERLDMPSDDALISANVYLGAKALAEALAMQADVVVTGRVADPALFLAPLMHHFDWRWDDWDRLACGMMAGHLAECGAQVSGGYFADPGFKDVPGLATVGYPII
;
A
#
# COMPACT_ATOMS: atom_id res chain seq x y z
N MET A 1 10.71 -6.26 22.18
CA MET A 1 10.32 -5.79 20.83
C MET A 1 10.46 -6.95 19.87
N ARG A 2 9.38 -7.30 19.18
CA ARG A 2 9.34 -8.35 18.15
C ARG A 2 9.19 -7.69 16.78
N ILE A 3 10.04 -8.06 15.84
CA ILE A 3 10.02 -7.51 14.48
C ILE A 3 9.65 -8.65 13.54
N ALA A 4 8.63 -8.43 12.74
CA ALA A 4 8.25 -9.31 11.64
C ALA A 4 8.69 -8.71 10.30
N GLN A 5 9.05 -9.58 9.36
CA GLN A 5 9.35 -9.19 7.98
C GLN A 5 8.37 -9.89 7.04
N VAL A 6 7.83 -9.12 6.11
CA VAL A 6 6.94 -9.62 5.05
C VAL A 6 7.67 -9.50 3.72
N HIS A 7 7.83 -10.63 3.04
CA HIS A 7 8.52 -10.76 1.76
C HIS A 7 7.57 -11.34 0.70
N GLY A 8 8.01 -11.30 -0.56
CA GLY A 8 7.31 -11.92 -1.68
C GLY A 8 6.82 -10.91 -2.71
N ASP A 9 7.13 -9.65 -2.52
CA ASP A 9 6.84 -8.58 -3.47
C ASP A 9 7.84 -8.53 -4.64
N ASP A 10 9.12 -8.86 -4.41
CA ASP A 10 10.14 -8.94 -5.48
C ASP A 10 9.91 -10.19 -6.34
N ILE A 11 9.50 -9.97 -7.59
CA ILE A 11 9.23 -11.02 -8.57
C ILE A 11 10.23 -11.01 -9.72
N ARG A 12 11.32 -10.26 -9.61
CA ARG A 12 12.28 -10.08 -10.72
C ARG A 12 12.77 -11.41 -11.30
N GLN A 13 13.13 -12.37 -10.44
CA GLN A 13 13.62 -13.68 -10.88
C GLN A 13 12.53 -14.57 -11.51
N GLN A 14 11.26 -14.29 -11.22
CA GLN A 14 10.12 -15.07 -11.66
C GLN A 14 9.39 -14.43 -12.84
N LEU A 15 9.77 -13.20 -13.21
CA LEU A 15 9.02 -12.37 -14.16
C LEU A 15 8.77 -13.07 -15.50
N HIS A 16 9.78 -13.78 -16.03
CA HIS A 16 9.66 -14.49 -17.30
C HIS A 16 8.83 -15.78 -17.22
N SER A 17 8.60 -16.31 -16.02
CA SER A 17 7.77 -17.49 -15.80
C SER A 17 6.29 -17.14 -15.57
N LEU A 18 5.97 -15.87 -15.37
CA LEU A 18 4.63 -15.39 -15.13
C LEU A 18 3.93 -15.13 -16.47
N ASP A 19 2.71 -15.64 -16.63
CA ASP A 19 1.83 -15.29 -17.72
C ASP A 19 1.22 -13.89 -17.48
N LEU A 20 2.01 -12.88 -17.77
CA LEU A 20 1.62 -11.48 -17.57
C LEU A 20 0.75 -11.05 -18.74
N GLN A 21 -0.55 -11.01 -18.54
CA GLN A 21 -1.47 -10.39 -19.49
C GLN A 21 -1.27 -8.87 -19.44
N ARG A 22 -1.00 -8.30 -20.59
CA ARG A 22 -0.87 -6.84 -20.71
C ARG A 22 -2.24 -6.20 -20.72
N TRP A 23 -2.39 -5.15 -19.98
CA TRP A 23 -3.61 -4.36 -19.94
C TRP A 23 -3.86 -3.59 -21.25
N GLU A 24 -2.81 -3.21 -21.96
CA GLU A 24 -2.89 -2.48 -23.22
C GLU A 24 -2.35 -3.31 -24.39
N ALA A 25 -2.97 -3.16 -25.55
CA ALA A 25 -2.71 -3.97 -26.76
C ALA A 25 -1.34 -3.70 -27.43
N GLU A 26 -0.60 -2.69 -27.01
CA GLU A 26 0.73 -2.43 -27.57
C GLU A 26 1.76 -3.35 -26.93
N ARG A 27 2.40 -4.15 -27.76
CA ARG A 27 3.53 -4.99 -27.38
C ARG A 27 4.75 -4.11 -27.08
N LEU A 28 4.92 -3.79 -25.82
CA LEU A 28 6.24 -3.43 -25.34
C LEU A 28 7.02 -4.72 -25.14
N ASP A 29 8.15 -4.87 -25.78
CA ASP A 29 9.03 -6.00 -25.50
C ASP A 29 9.48 -5.94 -24.04
N MET A 30 9.50 -7.08 -23.38
CA MET A 30 10.02 -7.15 -22.02
C MET A 30 11.50 -6.73 -22.03
N PRO A 31 11.93 -5.88 -21.12
CA PRO A 31 13.34 -5.52 -21.02
C PRO A 31 14.20 -6.76 -20.77
N SER A 32 15.43 -6.75 -21.25
CA SER A 32 16.40 -7.78 -20.89
C SER A 32 16.69 -7.77 -19.38
N ASP A 33 17.08 -8.90 -18.81
CA ASP A 33 17.37 -9.01 -17.38
C ASP A 33 18.40 -7.98 -16.90
N ASP A 34 19.38 -7.65 -17.74
CA ASP A 34 20.41 -6.65 -17.44
C ASP A 34 19.87 -5.21 -17.38
N ALA A 35 18.76 -4.95 -18.08
CA ALA A 35 18.10 -3.66 -18.09
C ALA A 35 17.03 -3.53 -16.99
N LEU A 36 16.66 -4.64 -16.36
CA LEU A 36 15.63 -4.69 -15.34
C LEU A 36 16.20 -4.38 -13.95
N ILE A 37 15.94 -3.19 -13.45
CA ILE A 37 16.41 -2.76 -12.12
C ILE A 37 15.58 -3.40 -11.00
N SER A 38 14.26 -3.40 -11.15
CA SER A 38 13.32 -3.96 -10.16
C SER A 38 12.03 -4.42 -10.83
N ALA A 39 11.39 -5.43 -10.25
CA ALA A 39 10.03 -5.86 -10.59
C ALA A 39 9.34 -6.31 -9.30
N ASN A 40 8.29 -5.60 -8.91
CA ASN A 40 7.58 -5.85 -7.68
C ASN A 40 6.08 -5.97 -7.93
N VAL A 41 5.44 -6.81 -7.13
CA VAL A 41 3.98 -6.84 -6.98
C VAL A 41 3.58 -6.15 -5.69
N TYR A 42 2.38 -5.59 -5.64
CA TYR A 42 1.82 -5.06 -4.41
C TYR A 42 1.14 -6.19 -3.65
N LEU A 43 1.67 -6.52 -2.46
CA LEU A 43 1.05 -7.49 -1.57
C LEU A 43 -0.20 -6.88 -0.91
N GLY A 44 -1.16 -7.73 -0.57
CA GLY A 44 -2.36 -7.32 0.15
C GLY A 44 -2.19 -7.31 1.68
N ALA A 45 -3.27 -6.99 2.38
CA ALA A 45 -3.28 -6.85 3.84
C ALA A 45 -3.07 -8.18 4.61
N LYS A 46 -3.27 -9.33 3.96
CA LYS A 46 -3.27 -10.63 4.64
C LYS A 46 -1.96 -10.92 5.38
N ALA A 47 -0.83 -10.83 4.69
CA ALA A 47 0.46 -11.12 5.28
C ALA A 47 0.81 -10.17 6.44
N LEU A 48 0.36 -8.92 6.36
CA LEU A 48 0.53 -7.94 7.44
C LEU A 48 -0.33 -8.29 8.66
N ALA A 49 -1.58 -8.68 8.44
CA ALA A 49 -2.47 -9.12 9.53
C ALA A 49 -1.94 -10.39 10.21
N GLU A 50 -1.39 -11.33 9.44
CA GLU A 50 -0.72 -12.53 9.99
C GLU A 50 0.52 -12.15 10.84
N ALA A 51 1.32 -11.18 10.38
CA ALA A 51 2.46 -10.68 11.15
C ALA A 51 2.01 -10.03 12.48
N LEU A 52 0.93 -9.26 12.46
CA LEU A 52 0.33 -8.69 13.67
C LEU A 52 -0.21 -9.77 14.61
N ALA A 53 -0.82 -10.83 14.07
CA ALA A 53 -1.32 -11.98 14.86
C ALA A 53 -0.16 -12.71 15.58
N MET A 54 1.05 -12.68 15.04
CA MET A 54 2.27 -13.17 15.73
C MET A 54 2.76 -12.21 16.82
N GLN A 55 2.00 -11.17 17.14
CA GLN A 55 2.32 -10.15 18.12
C GLN A 55 3.61 -9.37 17.80
N ALA A 56 3.80 -9.04 16.54
CA ALA A 56 4.90 -8.16 16.14
C ALA A 56 4.64 -6.73 16.62
N ASP A 57 5.66 -6.12 17.21
CA ASP A 57 5.64 -4.70 17.60
C ASP A 57 5.95 -3.82 16.38
N VAL A 58 6.73 -4.35 15.44
CA VAL A 58 7.10 -3.68 14.19
C VAL A 58 6.99 -4.69 13.04
N VAL A 59 6.35 -4.27 11.96
CA VAL A 59 6.27 -5.04 10.72
C VAL A 59 7.01 -4.28 9.62
N VAL A 60 8.05 -4.90 9.07
CA VAL A 60 8.79 -4.38 7.92
C VAL A 60 8.36 -5.15 6.68
N THR A 61 8.00 -4.46 5.64
CA THR A 61 7.49 -5.09 4.42
C THR A 61 8.16 -4.52 3.19
N GLY A 62 8.23 -5.28 2.11
CA GLY A 62 8.47 -4.79 0.78
C GLY A 62 7.26 -3.99 0.25
N ARG A 63 6.98 -4.08 -1.03
CA ARG A 63 5.82 -3.40 -1.64
C ARG A 63 4.51 -4.03 -1.18
N VAL A 64 3.65 -3.21 -0.60
CA VAL A 64 2.25 -3.56 -0.29
C VAL A 64 1.33 -2.51 -0.89
N ALA A 65 0.09 -2.85 -1.14
CA ALA A 65 -0.93 -1.87 -1.50
C ALA A 65 -1.07 -0.84 -0.36
N ASP A 66 -1.04 0.44 -0.68
CA ASP A 66 -0.99 1.51 0.32
C ASP A 66 -2.11 1.39 1.37
N PRO A 67 -3.39 1.12 1.00
CA PRO A 67 -4.44 0.90 1.98
C PRO A 67 -4.21 -0.32 2.89
N ALA A 68 -3.39 -1.28 2.47
CA ALA A 68 -3.13 -2.49 3.25
C ALA A 68 -2.45 -2.20 4.59
N LEU A 69 -1.67 -1.12 4.67
CA LEU A 69 -1.03 -0.67 5.91
C LEU A 69 -2.04 -0.33 7.01
N PHE A 70 -3.22 0.12 6.62
CA PHE A 70 -4.32 0.47 7.53
C PHE A 70 -5.35 -0.66 7.65
N LEU A 71 -5.67 -1.32 6.53
CA LEU A 71 -6.62 -2.43 6.53
C LEU A 71 -6.16 -3.60 7.40
N ALA A 72 -4.88 -3.96 7.35
CA ALA A 72 -4.36 -5.08 8.13
C ALA A 72 -4.53 -4.90 9.65
N PRO A 73 -4.19 -3.75 10.26
CA PRO A 73 -4.48 -3.47 11.66
C PRO A 73 -5.98 -3.52 12.00
N LEU A 74 -6.85 -3.01 11.13
CA LEU A 74 -8.30 -3.06 11.33
C LEU A 74 -8.79 -4.52 11.34
N MET A 75 -8.36 -5.32 10.36
CA MET A 75 -8.71 -6.73 10.29
C MET A 75 -8.23 -7.49 11.53
N HIS A 76 -7.00 -7.25 11.95
CA HIS A 76 -6.43 -7.89 13.12
C HIS A 76 -7.14 -7.48 14.42
N HIS A 77 -7.39 -6.18 14.60
CA HIS A 77 -7.96 -5.64 15.84
C HIS A 77 -9.44 -6.01 16.02
N PHE A 78 -10.20 -5.98 14.91
CA PHE A 78 -11.64 -6.25 14.94
C PHE A 78 -12.01 -7.69 14.53
N ASP A 79 -11.03 -8.54 14.33
CA ASP A 79 -11.19 -9.93 13.90
C ASP A 79 -12.09 -10.06 12.65
N TRP A 80 -11.83 -9.20 11.64
CA TRP A 80 -12.60 -9.24 10.41
C TRP A 80 -12.23 -10.45 9.57
N ARG A 81 -13.24 -11.09 9.01
CA ARG A 81 -13.06 -12.24 8.13
C ARG A 81 -12.61 -11.78 6.73
N TRP A 82 -11.88 -12.64 6.03
CA TRP A 82 -11.41 -12.40 4.67
C TRP A 82 -12.52 -12.38 3.62
N ASP A 83 -13.72 -12.79 3.96
CA ASP A 83 -14.91 -12.81 3.11
C ASP A 83 -15.98 -11.79 3.53
N ASP A 84 -15.65 -10.90 4.46
CA ASP A 84 -16.52 -9.77 4.85
C ASP A 84 -16.26 -8.57 3.93
N TRP A 85 -16.75 -8.70 2.72
CA TRP A 85 -16.46 -7.75 1.64
C TRP A 85 -16.86 -6.33 1.95
N ASP A 86 -17.95 -6.10 2.66
CA ASP A 86 -18.43 -4.77 3.02
C ASP A 86 -17.44 -4.07 3.99
N ARG A 87 -17.00 -4.78 5.02
CA ARG A 87 -16.01 -4.25 5.96
C ARG A 87 -14.65 -4.07 5.32
N LEU A 88 -14.23 -5.02 4.49
CA LEU A 88 -12.97 -4.92 3.75
C LEU A 88 -12.98 -3.72 2.81
N ALA A 89 -14.08 -3.47 2.10
CA ALA A 89 -14.23 -2.31 1.24
C ALA A 89 -14.18 -1.00 2.02
N CYS A 90 -14.90 -0.92 3.14
CA CYS A 90 -14.84 0.25 4.03
C CYS A 90 -13.43 0.48 4.59
N GLY A 91 -12.79 -0.58 5.08
CA GLY A 91 -11.42 -0.51 5.62
C GLY A 91 -10.39 -0.14 4.56
N MET A 92 -10.55 -0.61 3.32
CA MET A 92 -9.71 -0.22 2.20
C MET A 92 -9.88 1.25 1.84
N MET A 93 -11.12 1.76 1.81
CA MET A 93 -11.38 3.18 1.57
C MET A 93 -10.80 4.06 2.67
N ALA A 94 -11.03 3.70 3.94
CA ALA A 94 -10.45 4.40 5.09
C ALA A 94 -8.92 4.39 5.01
N GLY A 95 -8.31 3.25 4.69
CA GLY A 95 -6.87 3.11 4.51
C GLY A 95 -6.33 3.97 3.38
N HIS A 96 -7.02 4.03 2.25
CA HIS A 96 -6.63 4.87 1.11
C HIS A 96 -6.65 6.37 1.46
N LEU A 97 -7.64 6.81 2.22
CA LEU A 97 -7.71 8.19 2.68
C LEU A 97 -6.65 8.50 3.74
N ALA A 98 -6.38 7.56 4.65
CA ALA A 98 -5.43 7.77 5.74
C ALA A 98 -3.97 7.76 5.29
N GLU A 99 -3.60 6.92 4.31
CA GLU A 99 -2.21 6.78 3.85
C GLU A 99 -1.70 8.06 3.18
N CYS A 100 -2.57 8.78 2.49
CA CYS A 100 -2.25 10.07 1.89
C CYS A 100 -1.99 11.19 2.92
N GLY A 101 -2.31 10.96 4.19
CA GLY A 101 -2.04 11.90 5.28
C GLY A 101 -2.65 13.28 5.02
N ALA A 102 -1.86 14.33 5.18
CA ALA A 102 -2.29 15.72 4.99
C ALA A 102 -2.73 16.04 3.56
N GLN A 103 -2.46 15.19 2.57
CA GLN A 103 -2.94 15.37 1.19
C GLN A 103 -4.47 15.42 1.14
N VAL A 104 -5.15 14.55 1.89
CA VAL A 104 -6.62 14.50 1.97
C VAL A 104 -7.20 15.79 2.56
N SER A 105 -6.46 16.43 3.44
CA SER A 105 -6.84 17.71 4.06
C SER A 105 -6.40 18.94 3.25
N GLY A 106 -5.84 18.75 2.05
CA GLY A 106 -5.41 19.83 1.16
C GLY A 106 -3.92 20.14 1.18
N GLY A 107 -3.08 19.31 1.83
CA GLY A 107 -1.64 19.54 1.93
C GLY A 107 -0.90 19.63 0.60
N TYR A 108 -1.38 18.91 -0.43
CA TYR A 108 -0.80 18.95 -1.79
C TYR A 108 -1.38 20.06 -2.67
N PHE A 109 -2.33 20.80 -2.16
CA PHE A 109 -2.93 21.88 -2.95
C PHE A 109 -2.03 23.11 -3.04
N ALA A 110 -1.09 23.24 -2.12
CA ALA A 110 -0.14 24.37 -2.10
C ALA A 110 0.89 24.23 -3.21
N ASP A 111 1.09 25.35 -3.91
CA ASP A 111 2.14 25.52 -4.94
C ASP A 111 2.73 26.92 -4.73
N PRO A 112 3.81 27.05 -3.95
CA PRO A 112 4.33 28.35 -3.52
C PRO A 112 4.59 29.31 -4.68
N GLY A 113 4.01 30.49 -4.60
CA GLY A 113 4.08 31.51 -5.65
C GLY A 113 2.98 31.41 -6.71
N PHE A 114 2.19 30.31 -6.75
CA PHE A 114 1.08 30.12 -7.67
C PHE A 114 -0.22 29.82 -6.94
N LYS A 115 -0.17 29.00 -5.90
CA LYS A 115 -1.32 28.61 -5.07
C LYS A 115 -0.90 28.63 -3.61
N ASP A 116 -0.99 29.77 -3.00
CA ASP A 116 -0.71 29.88 -1.57
C ASP A 116 -1.90 29.39 -0.75
N VAL A 117 -1.64 28.42 0.14
CA VAL A 117 -2.63 27.91 1.08
C VAL A 117 -2.36 28.54 2.44
N PRO A 118 -3.24 29.44 2.92
CA PRO A 118 -3.08 30.02 4.24
C PRO A 118 -3.12 28.95 5.32
N GLY A 119 -2.20 29.03 6.28
CA GLY A 119 -2.19 28.11 7.41
C GLY A 119 -1.78 26.65 7.07
N LEU A 120 -1.01 26.43 6.01
CA LEU A 120 -0.56 25.09 5.61
C LEU A 120 0.11 24.32 6.75
N ALA A 121 0.81 24.99 7.65
CA ALA A 121 1.43 24.36 8.81
C ALA A 121 0.42 23.77 9.81
N THR A 122 -0.85 24.14 9.70
CA THR A 122 -1.95 23.70 10.57
C THR A 122 -3.04 22.95 9.81
N VAL A 123 -2.73 22.45 8.61
CA VAL A 123 -3.71 21.78 7.75
C VAL A 123 -4.34 20.53 8.39
N GLY A 124 -3.66 19.95 9.38
CA GLY A 124 -4.15 18.78 10.09
C GLY A 124 -3.99 17.46 9.33
N TYR A 125 -4.33 16.39 10.03
CA TYR A 125 -4.34 15.03 9.52
C TYR A 125 -5.79 14.52 9.44
N PRO A 126 -6.15 13.66 8.48
CA PRO A 126 -7.49 13.11 8.42
C PRO A 126 -7.79 12.25 9.65
N ILE A 127 -9.01 12.36 10.16
CA ILE A 127 -9.63 11.44 11.12
C ILE A 127 -10.73 10.73 10.35
N ILE A 128 -10.65 9.42 10.23
CA ILE A 128 -11.52 8.58 9.40
C ILE A 128 -12.24 7.56 10.27
#